data_8fcacb125ae49269ad342e448d72e7bb
#
_entry.id   8fcacb125ae49269ad342e448d72e7bb
#
_cell.length_a   1.000
_cell.length_b   1.000
_cell.length_c   1.000
_cell.angle_alpha   90.00
_cell.angle_beta   90.00
_cell.angle_gamma   90.00
#
_symmetry.space_group_name_H-M   'P 1'
#
loop_
_entity.id
_entity.type
_entity.pdbx_description
1 polymer ?
#
loop_
_entity_poly.entity_id
_entity_poly.type
_entity_poly.pdbx_seq_one_letter_code
_entity_poly.pdbx_strand_id
1 'polypeptide(L)'
;MKFTKIALMATAFALTSWTAHAVDISGAGATFPYPIYAKWADAYKKETGSGLNYQSIGSGGGIKQIKAKTVTFGATDAPLPGKELDESGLAQFPAVMGAIVPVVNLEGIKPGDLTLDGPTIAKIYLGEIKSWDDPAIAKLNTGIKLPKQAIVPVRRSDGSGTTYNFAYYLADISPEWKTKVGVSTALQWPVGIGAKGNEGVAGNVAQTKGAIGYVEYA
;
A
#
# COMPACT_ATOMS: atom_id res chain seq x y z
N MET A 1 -89.97 1.89 2.41
CA MET A 1 -88.81 1.43 3.18
C MET A 1 -87.61 1.28 2.20
N LYS A 2 -86.68 2.24 2.25
CA LYS A 2 -85.50 2.25 1.40
C LYS A 2 -84.28 1.91 2.28
N PHE A 3 -83.64 0.75 2.05
CA PHE A 3 -82.46 0.38 2.74
C PHE A 3 -81.23 1.00 2.05
N THR A 4 -80.59 1.91 2.73
CA THR A 4 -79.34 2.53 2.27
C THR A 4 -78.16 1.57 2.60
N LYS A 5 -77.50 1.06 1.56
CA LYS A 5 -76.27 0.25 1.73
C LYS A 5 -75.10 1.20 1.93
N ILE A 6 -74.50 1.19 3.12
CA ILE A 6 -73.21 1.83 3.41
C ILE A 6 -72.12 0.92 2.92
N ALA A 7 -71.41 1.32 1.87
CA ALA A 7 -70.20 0.66 1.41
C ALA A 7 -69.02 1.13 2.24
N LEU A 8 -68.47 0.25 3.06
CA LEU A 8 -67.21 0.48 3.82
C LEU A 8 -66.04 0.33 2.85
N MET A 9 -65.45 1.43 2.42
CA MET A 9 -64.17 1.42 1.67
C MET A 9 -63.04 1.21 2.67
N ALA A 10 -62.56 0.00 2.78
CA ALA A 10 -61.31 -0.31 3.48
C ALA A 10 -60.14 0.11 2.60
N THR A 11 -59.54 1.26 2.88
CA THR A 11 -58.31 1.73 2.24
C THR A 11 -57.14 0.91 2.81
N ALA A 12 -56.74 -0.11 2.07
CA ALA A 12 -55.53 -0.85 2.38
C ALA A 12 -54.30 0.05 2.13
N PHE A 13 -53.74 0.63 3.19
CA PHE A 13 -52.42 1.25 3.17
C PHE A 13 -51.41 0.13 2.94
N ALA A 14 -51.02 -0.07 1.70
CA ALA A 14 -49.86 -0.90 1.38
C ALA A 14 -48.59 -0.20 1.93
N LEU A 15 -48.15 -0.62 3.11
CA LEU A 15 -46.84 -0.30 3.64
C LEU A 15 -45.82 -0.93 2.69
N THR A 16 -45.41 -0.17 1.68
CA THR A 16 -44.21 -0.51 0.89
C THR A 16 -43.02 -0.35 1.85
N SER A 17 -42.64 -1.46 2.45
CA SER A 17 -41.35 -1.57 3.15
C SER A 17 -40.27 -1.26 2.13
N TRP A 18 -39.77 -0.04 2.16
CA TRP A 18 -38.49 0.26 1.49
C TRP A 18 -37.46 -0.53 2.21
N THR A 19 -37.08 -1.67 1.66
CA THR A 19 -35.85 -2.35 2.06
C THR A 19 -34.73 -1.39 1.73
N ALA A 20 -34.20 -0.72 2.73
CA ALA A 20 -32.94 -0.01 2.61
C ALA A 20 -31.89 -1.06 2.25
N HIS A 21 -31.60 -1.18 0.95
CA HIS A 21 -30.44 -1.96 0.53
C HIS A 21 -29.22 -1.25 1.10
N ALA A 22 -28.50 -1.94 1.97
CA ALA A 22 -27.22 -1.49 2.44
C ALA A 22 -26.34 -1.21 1.21
N VAL A 23 -25.95 0.06 1.02
CA VAL A 23 -25.10 0.46 -0.10
C VAL A 23 -23.69 -0.06 0.18
N ASP A 24 -23.18 -0.91 -0.69
CA ASP A 24 -21.80 -1.38 -0.61
C ASP A 24 -20.84 -0.20 -0.80
N ILE A 25 -19.84 -0.14 0.07
CA ILE A 25 -18.78 0.85 0.01
C ILE A 25 -17.68 0.34 -0.92
N SER A 26 -17.28 1.15 -1.89
CA SER A 26 -16.17 0.82 -2.79
C SER A 26 -14.95 1.67 -2.49
N GLY A 27 -13.80 1.04 -2.40
CA GLY A 27 -12.53 1.71 -2.19
C GLY A 27 -11.43 1.18 -3.09
N ALA A 28 -10.41 2.00 -3.32
CA ALA A 28 -9.23 1.56 -4.08
C ALA A 28 -7.98 2.31 -3.63
N GLY A 29 -6.82 1.69 -3.78
CA GLY A 29 -5.57 2.39 -3.56
C GLY A 29 -4.46 1.56 -2.96
N ALA A 30 -3.78 2.14 -1.97
CA ALA A 30 -2.58 1.62 -1.37
C ALA A 30 -2.67 0.13 -0.99
N THR A 31 -1.60 -0.62 -1.26
CA THR A 31 -1.50 -2.03 -0.84
C THR A 31 -1.07 -2.15 0.62
N PHE A 32 -0.52 -1.08 1.19
CA PHE A 32 -0.08 -1.01 2.58
C PHE A 32 -1.20 -1.34 3.59
N PRO A 33 -2.41 -0.70 3.55
CA PRO A 33 -3.46 -0.97 4.53
C PRO A 33 -4.31 -2.20 4.19
N TYR A 34 -4.09 -2.86 3.06
CA TYR A 34 -4.96 -3.93 2.59
C TYR A 34 -5.21 -5.04 3.61
N PRO A 35 -4.19 -5.59 4.33
CA PRO A 35 -4.42 -6.67 5.29
C PRO A 35 -5.42 -6.30 6.40
N ILE A 36 -5.36 -5.06 6.89
CA ILE A 36 -6.30 -4.59 7.93
C ILE A 36 -7.66 -4.21 7.34
N TYR A 37 -7.68 -3.62 6.14
CA TYR A 37 -8.93 -3.26 5.47
C TYR A 37 -9.77 -4.49 5.14
N ALA A 38 -9.15 -5.60 4.73
CA ALA A 38 -9.84 -6.86 4.50
C ALA A 38 -10.52 -7.37 5.79
N LYS A 39 -9.82 -7.32 6.93
CA LYS A 39 -10.40 -7.71 8.23
C LYS A 39 -11.54 -6.78 8.66
N TRP A 40 -11.39 -5.46 8.44
CA TRP A 40 -12.44 -4.50 8.75
C TRP A 40 -13.66 -4.68 7.85
N ALA A 41 -13.48 -4.97 6.56
CA ALA A 41 -14.55 -5.26 5.64
C ALA A 41 -15.39 -6.46 6.07
N ASP A 42 -14.76 -7.54 6.50
CA ASP A 42 -15.44 -8.74 7.01
C ASP A 42 -16.20 -8.45 8.31
N ALA A 43 -15.59 -7.73 9.24
CA ALA A 43 -16.23 -7.37 10.50
C ALA A 43 -17.43 -6.43 10.27
N TYR A 44 -17.25 -5.41 9.45
CA TYR A 44 -18.30 -4.43 9.12
C TYR A 44 -19.50 -5.09 8.44
N LYS A 45 -19.24 -6.00 7.49
CA LYS A 45 -20.31 -6.75 6.84
C LYS A 45 -21.12 -7.61 7.81
N LYS A 46 -20.44 -8.27 8.77
CA LYS A 46 -21.11 -9.08 9.80
C LYS A 46 -22.00 -8.24 10.73
N GLU A 47 -21.55 -7.04 11.05
CA GLU A 47 -22.25 -6.16 12.00
C GLU A 47 -23.37 -5.36 11.36
N THR A 48 -23.18 -4.87 10.13
CA THR A 48 -24.09 -3.93 9.47
C THR A 48 -24.87 -4.49 8.30
N GLY A 49 -24.44 -5.63 7.74
CA GLY A 49 -24.95 -6.19 6.49
C GLY A 49 -24.41 -5.49 5.23
N SER A 50 -23.72 -4.33 5.36
CA SER A 50 -23.15 -3.57 4.24
C SER A 50 -21.78 -4.14 3.86
N GLY A 51 -21.52 -4.33 2.57
CA GLY A 51 -20.23 -4.74 2.04
C GLY A 51 -19.24 -3.58 1.94
N LEU A 52 -17.95 -3.89 2.07
CA LEU A 52 -16.86 -3.00 1.71
C LEU A 52 -15.95 -3.73 0.72
N ASN A 53 -15.90 -3.24 -0.50
CA ASN A 53 -15.05 -3.79 -1.55
C ASN A 53 -13.85 -2.87 -1.75
N TYR A 54 -12.65 -3.33 -1.37
CA TYR A 54 -11.41 -2.59 -1.52
C TYR A 54 -10.49 -3.22 -2.57
N GLN A 55 -10.08 -2.42 -3.54
CA GLN A 55 -9.16 -2.82 -4.59
C GLN A 55 -7.72 -2.38 -4.25
N SER A 56 -6.87 -3.34 -3.92
CA SER A 56 -5.45 -3.13 -3.64
C SER A 56 -4.66 -2.95 -4.95
N ILE A 57 -4.57 -1.71 -5.45
CA ILE A 57 -3.99 -1.37 -6.77
C ILE A 57 -2.85 -0.35 -6.72
N GLY A 58 -2.39 -0.02 -5.51
CA GLY A 58 -1.38 0.99 -5.25
C GLY A 58 -1.94 2.39 -5.10
N SER A 59 -1.24 3.25 -4.33
CA SER A 59 -1.66 4.62 -4.01
C SER A 59 -1.95 5.45 -5.24
N GLY A 60 -1.14 5.35 -6.28
CA GLY A 60 -1.37 6.08 -7.53
C GLY A 60 -2.67 5.67 -8.23
N GLY A 61 -3.05 4.40 -8.17
CA GLY A 61 -4.33 3.90 -8.67
C GLY A 61 -5.51 4.46 -7.87
N GLY A 62 -5.39 4.44 -6.54
CA GLY A 62 -6.42 4.98 -5.63
C GLY A 62 -6.65 6.47 -5.83
N ILE A 63 -5.59 7.27 -5.92
CA ILE A 63 -5.68 8.71 -6.19
C ILE A 63 -6.41 8.98 -7.51
N LYS A 64 -6.09 8.24 -8.56
CA LYS A 64 -6.77 8.38 -9.86
C LYS A 64 -8.25 8.06 -9.77
N GLN A 65 -8.62 6.97 -9.11
CA GLN A 65 -10.01 6.54 -9.01
C GLN A 65 -10.86 7.48 -8.14
N ILE A 66 -10.33 7.96 -7.00
CA ILE A 66 -11.10 8.89 -6.16
C ILE A 66 -11.29 10.25 -6.86
N LYS A 67 -10.29 10.76 -7.56
CA LYS A 67 -10.44 11.98 -8.37
C LYS A 67 -11.43 11.82 -9.51
N ALA A 68 -11.47 10.66 -10.14
CA ALA A 68 -12.46 10.30 -11.17
C ALA A 68 -13.84 9.98 -10.59
N LYS A 69 -14.01 9.97 -9.25
CA LYS A 69 -15.27 9.65 -8.54
C LYS A 69 -15.82 8.25 -8.89
N THR A 70 -14.93 7.30 -9.20
CA THR A 70 -15.30 5.91 -9.52
C THR A 70 -15.35 4.99 -8.29
N VAL A 71 -14.89 5.48 -7.14
CA VAL A 71 -14.93 4.80 -5.84
C VAL A 71 -15.40 5.76 -4.76
N THR A 72 -15.93 5.21 -3.65
CA THR A 72 -16.41 5.98 -2.50
C THR A 72 -15.26 6.60 -1.71
N PHE A 73 -14.11 5.87 -1.62
CA PHE A 73 -12.90 6.38 -0.99
C PHE A 73 -11.64 5.90 -1.72
N GLY A 74 -10.59 6.70 -1.63
CA GLY A 74 -9.24 6.33 -2.09
C GLY A 74 -8.31 6.17 -0.89
N ALA A 75 -7.40 5.21 -0.92
CA ALA A 75 -6.34 5.08 0.08
C ALA A 75 -4.97 5.36 -0.52
N THR A 76 -4.16 6.13 0.20
CA THR A 76 -2.80 6.49 -0.22
C THR A 76 -1.88 6.62 0.99
N ASP A 77 -0.62 6.17 0.85
CA ASP A 77 0.44 6.39 1.83
C ASP A 77 1.30 7.60 1.44
N ALA A 78 0.96 8.26 0.32
CA ALA A 78 1.57 9.52 -0.11
C ALA A 78 0.53 10.64 0.06
N PRO A 79 0.69 11.55 1.05
CA PRO A 79 -0.26 12.63 1.28
C PRO A 79 -0.38 13.54 0.05
N LEU A 80 -1.60 13.92 -0.30
CA LEU A 80 -1.84 14.92 -1.33
C LEU A 80 -1.64 16.32 -0.75
N PRO A 81 -1.05 17.25 -1.52
CA PRO A 81 -0.99 18.66 -1.12
C PRO A 81 -2.38 19.26 -0.94
N GLY A 82 -2.53 20.19 0.03
CA GLY A 82 -3.82 20.82 0.31
C GLY A 82 -4.48 21.43 -0.93
N LYS A 83 -3.71 22.16 -1.74
CA LYS A 83 -4.19 22.71 -3.02
C LYS A 83 -4.81 21.65 -3.93
N GLU A 84 -4.20 20.48 -4.04
CA GLU A 84 -4.69 19.37 -4.86
C GLU A 84 -5.97 18.75 -4.31
N LEU A 85 -6.11 18.69 -2.98
CA LEU A 85 -7.34 18.27 -2.31
C LEU A 85 -8.48 19.24 -2.58
N ASP A 86 -8.23 20.55 -2.43
CA ASP A 86 -9.23 21.60 -2.66
C ASP A 86 -9.72 21.59 -4.11
N GLU A 87 -8.80 21.55 -5.08
CA GLU A 87 -9.12 21.50 -6.52
C GLU A 87 -9.92 20.25 -6.90
N SER A 88 -9.72 19.15 -6.19
CA SER A 88 -10.41 17.87 -6.43
C SER A 88 -11.68 17.70 -5.61
N GLY A 89 -11.97 18.62 -4.68
CA GLY A 89 -13.09 18.51 -3.74
C GLY A 89 -12.96 17.29 -2.82
N LEU A 90 -11.74 17.02 -2.35
CA LEU A 90 -11.40 15.87 -1.51
C LEU A 90 -11.00 16.33 -0.11
N ALA A 91 -11.31 15.51 0.88
CA ALA A 91 -10.75 15.57 2.22
C ALA A 91 -9.87 14.33 2.46
N GLN A 92 -8.80 14.49 3.25
CA GLN A 92 -7.96 13.34 3.61
C GLN A 92 -7.71 13.33 5.12
N PHE A 93 -7.63 12.13 5.68
CA PHE A 93 -7.36 11.92 7.11
C PHE A 93 -6.54 10.63 7.30
N PRO A 94 -5.76 10.52 8.40
CA PRO A 94 -5.04 9.30 8.71
C PRO A 94 -6.01 8.20 9.16
N ALA A 95 -5.86 7.01 8.59
CA ALA A 95 -6.69 5.84 8.89
C ALA A 95 -5.89 4.71 9.55
N VAL A 96 -4.67 4.47 9.08
CA VAL A 96 -3.80 3.36 9.54
C VAL A 96 -2.36 3.85 9.59
N MET A 97 -1.64 3.41 10.60
CA MET A 97 -0.20 3.60 10.73
C MET A 97 0.50 2.24 10.82
N GLY A 98 1.65 2.11 10.19
CA GLY A 98 2.47 0.91 10.22
C GLY A 98 3.91 1.23 9.83
N ALA A 99 4.72 0.19 9.61
CA ALA A 99 6.12 0.32 9.26
C ALA A 99 6.41 -0.19 7.85
N ILE A 100 7.42 0.39 7.20
CA ILE A 100 8.02 -0.14 5.98
C ILE A 100 9.34 -0.76 6.39
N VAL A 101 9.55 -2.02 6.02
CA VAL A 101 10.72 -2.80 6.40
C VAL A 101 11.44 -3.34 5.17
N PRO A 102 12.79 -3.39 5.19
CA PRO A 102 13.54 -4.14 4.21
C PRO A 102 13.36 -5.64 4.46
N VAL A 103 13.23 -6.40 3.39
CA VAL A 103 13.17 -7.86 3.40
C VAL A 103 14.25 -8.42 2.47
N VAL A 104 14.88 -9.51 2.88
CA VAL A 104 15.99 -10.10 2.14
C VAL A 104 15.83 -11.61 1.99
N ASN A 105 16.43 -12.19 0.94
CA ASN A 105 16.53 -13.63 0.74
C ASN A 105 17.99 -14.04 0.67
N LEU A 106 18.57 -14.33 1.84
CA LEU A 106 19.97 -14.74 1.99
C LEU A 106 20.05 -16.07 2.71
N GLU A 107 20.69 -17.04 2.07
CA GLU A 107 20.92 -18.36 2.67
C GLU A 107 21.84 -18.26 3.89
N GLY A 108 21.44 -18.90 4.99
CA GLY A 108 22.21 -18.92 6.24
C GLY A 108 22.06 -17.68 7.12
N ILE A 109 21.30 -16.64 6.70
CA ILE A 109 20.99 -15.45 7.49
C ILE A 109 19.57 -15.56 8.03
N LYS A 110 19.40 -15.47 9.34
CA LYS A 110 18.10 -15.54 10.00
C LYS A 110 17.47 -14.15 10.08
N PRO A 111 16.14 -14.07 10.22
CA PRO A 111 15.46 -12.80 10.50
C PRO A 111 16.07 -12.10 11.73
N GLY A 112 16.43 -10.82 11.57
CA GLY A 112 17.04 -10.02 12.64
C GLY A 112 18.58 -10.11 12.75
N ASP A 113 19.24 -11.03 12.05
CA ASP A 113 20.70 -11.14 12.09
C ASP A 113 21.38 -10.05 11.27
N LEU A 114 20.78 -9.64 10.14
CA LEU A 114 21.38 -8.66 9.23
C LEU A 114 21.08 -7.23 9.66
N THR A 115 22.13 -6.43 9.80
CA THR A 115 22.05 -5.00 10.04
C THR A 115 22.38 -4.22 8.77
N LEU A 116 21.50 -3.31 8.37
CA LEU A 116 21.73 -2.35 7.28
C LEU A 116 21.42 -0.95 7.80
N ASP A 117 22.27 0.00 7.52
CA ASP A 117 21.97 1.41 7.75
C ASP A 117 21.38 2.07 6.49
N GLY A 118 20.80 3.23 6.68
CA GLY A 118 20.17 3.96 5.61
C GLY A 118 21.12 4.30 4.45
N PRO A 119 22.34 4.83 4.70
CA PRO A 119 23.30 5.08 3.63
C PRO A 119 23.65 3.85 2.81
N THR A 120 23.79 2.68 3.44
CA THR A 120 24.06 1.40 2.75
C THR A 120 22.87 1.00 1.88
N ILE A 121 21.63 1.11 2.40
CA ILE A 121 20.42 0.84 1.62
C ILE A 121 20.33 1.78 0.41
N ALA A 122 20.59 3.07 0.59
CA ALA A 122 20.59 4.03 -0.51
C ALA A 122 21.58 3.62 -1.61
N LYS A 123 22.82 3.25 -1.27
CA LYS A 123 23.84 2.80 -2.21
C LYS A 123 23.47 1.50 -2.93
N ILE A 124 22.78 0.59 -2.26
CA ILE A 124 22.24 -0.63 -2.90
C ILE A 124 21.26 -0.26 -4.00
N TYR A 125 20.28 0.62 -3.70
CA TYR A 125 19.25 1.02 -4.67
C TYR A 125 19.75 2.02 -5.71
N LEU A 126 20.89 2.69 -5.47
CA LEU A 126 21.62 3.45 -6.48
C LEU A 126 22.46 2.53 -7.40
N GLY A 127 22.65 1.26 -7.05
CA GLY A 127 23.46 0.30 -7.80
C GLY A 127 24.97 0.43 -7.57
N GLU A 128 25.38 1.09 -6.51
CA GLU A 128 26.79 1.27 -6.12
C GLU A 128 27.30 0.03 -5.36
N ILE A 129 26.53 -0.47 -4.40
CA ILE A 129 26.79 -1.72 -3.68
C ILE A 129 26.07 -2.85 -4.41
N LYS A 130 26.81 -3.83 -4.90
CA LYS A 130 26.32 -4.88 -5.81
C LYS A 130 26.43 -6.29 -5.24
N SER A 131 27.13 -6.47 -4.13
CA SER A 131 27.37 -7.79 -3.51
C SER A 131 27.14 -7.72 -2.01
N TRP A 132 26.63 -8.80 -1.44
CA TRP A 132 26.34 -8.88 -0.02
C TRP A 132 27.59 -8.91 0.86
N ASP A 133 28.73 -9.34 0.33
CA ASP A 133 30.04 -9.30 1.00
C ASP A 133 30.79 -7.97 0.85
N ASP A 134 30.09 -6.91 0.39
CA ASP A 134 30.67 -5.57 0.28
C ASP A 134 31.20 -5.09 1.65
N PRO A 135 32.38 -4.47 1.70
CA PRO A 135 32.98 -3.98 2.96
C PRO A 135 32.07 -3.07 3.76
N ALA A 136 31.20 -2.27 3.12
CA ALA A 136 30.24 -1.39 3.80
C ALA A 136 29.21 -2.21 4.58
N ILE A 137 28.72 -3.31 4.01
CA ILE A 137 27.77 -4.22 4.68
C ILE A 137 28.50 -5.04 5.75
N ALA A 138 29.68 -5.58 5.42
CA ALA A 138 30.47 -6.40 6.35
C ALA A 138 30.83 -5.65 7.64
N LYS A 139 31.14 -4.35 7.55
CA LYS A 139 31.45 -3.49 8.69
C LYS A 139 30.26 -3.37 9.68
N LEU A 140 29.04 -3.39 9.20
CA LEU A 140 27.83 -3.33 10.03
C LEU A 140 27.48 -4.70 10.64
N ASN A 141 28.06 -5.80 10.13
CA ASN A 141 27.71 -7.17 10.44
C ASN A 141 28.91 -7.99 10.92
N THR A 142 29.67 -7.44 11.88
CA THR A 142 30.84 -8.13 12.44
C THR A 142 30.41 -9.43 13.12
N GLY A 143 31.04 -10.54 12.73
CA GLY A 143 30.69 -11.89 13.25
C GLY A 143 29.72 -12.67 12.39
N ILE A 144 29.16 -12.09 11.34
CA ILE A 144 28.32 -12.77 10.35
C ILE A 144 29.12 -13.01 9.08
N LYS A 145 29.14 -14.25 8.61
CA LYS A 145 29.73 -14.58 7.31
C LYS A 145 28.74 -14.26 6.20
N LEU A 146 28.90 -13.09 5.59
CA LEU A 146 28.08 -12.68 4.46
C LEU A 146 28.44 -13.47 3.20
N PRO A 147 27.48 -13.91 2.39
CA PRO A 147 27.77 -14.66 1.17
C PRO A 147 28.33 -13.73 0.08
N LYS A 148 29.30 -14.25 -0.71
CA LYS A 148 29.72 -13.59 -1.95
C LYS A 148 28.64 -13.80 -3.02
N GLN A 149 27.61 -13.01 -2.95
CA GLN A 149 26.41 -13.14 -3.78
C GLN A 149 25.96 -11.76 -4.27
N ALA A 150 25.56 -11.67 -5.53
CA ALA A 150 25.03 -10.43 -6.09
C ALA A 150 23.75 -10.01 -5.38
N ILE A 151 23.62 -8.71 -5.13
CA ILE A 151 22.38 -8.12 -4.62
C ILE A 151 21.41 -7.89 -5.78
N VAL A 152 20.16 -8.32 -5.60
CA VAL A 152 19.08 -8.08 -6.56
C VAL A 152 18.03 -7.18 -5.91
N PRO A 153 18.06 -5.87 -6.13
CA PRO A 153 17.02 -4.98 -5.61
C PRO A 153 15.68 -5.29 -6.26
N VAL A 154 14.63 -5.41 -5.43
CA VAL A 154 13.25 -5.54 -5.88
C VAL A 154 12.51 -4.28 -5.50
N ARG A 155 11.85 -3.67 -6.47
CA ARG A 155 11.20 -2.37 -6.31
C ARG A 155 9.79 -2.41 -6.88
N ARG A 156 8.97 -1.41 -6.53
CA ARG A 156 7.60 -1.30 -7.05
C ARG A 156 7.57 -0.90 -8.52
N SER A 157 6.67 -1.48 -9.27
CA SER A 157 6.41 -1.15 -10.68
C SER A 157 5.13 -0.33 -10.87
N ASP A 158 4.29 -0.23 -9.83
CA ASP A 158 3.06 0.55 -9.79
C ASP A 158 3.26 1.86 -9.02
N GLY A 159 2.31 2.78 -9.09
CA GLY A 159 2.28 3.99 -8.28
C GLY A 159 2.06 3.66 -6.80
N SER A 160 3.11 3.72 -5.99
CA SER A 160 3.19 3.18 -4.65
C SER A 160 3.46 4.21 -3.58
N GLY A 161 2.60 4.28 -2.56
CA GLY A 161 2.86 5.07 -1.36
C GLY A 161 3.97 4.47 -0.50
N THR A 162 4.11 3.14 -0.48
CA THR A 162 5.26 2.46 0.16
C THR A 162 6.57 2.93 -0.47
N THR A 163 6.64 3.02 -1.80
CA THR A 163 7.78 3.61 -2.51
C THR A 163 7.99 5.08 -2.14
N TYR A 164 6.92 5.87 -2.06
CA TYR A 164 7.02 7.28 -1.68
C TYR A 164 7.71 7.45 -0.33
N ASN A 165 7.26 6.73 0.70
CA ASN A 165 7.83 6.82 2.04
C ASN A 165 9.25 6.25 2.13
N PHE A 166 9.52 5.14 1.44
CA PHE A 166 10.87 4.59 1.33
C PHE A 166 11.83 5.58 0.66
N ALA A 167 11.43 6.18 -0.45
CA ALA A 167 12.22 7.18 -1.17
C ALA A 167 12.39 8.47 -0.37
N TYR A 168 11.36 8.88 0.40
CA TYR A 168 11.45 10.02 1.30
C TYR A 168 12.54 9.82 2.34
N TYR A 169 12.55 8.66 3.01
CA TYR A 169 13.60 8.28 3.94
C TYR A 169 14.99 8.29 3.27
N LEU A 170 15.12 7.69 2.10
CA LEU A 170 16.40 7.65 1.39
C LEU A 170 16.88 9.06 0.97
N ALA A 171 15.96 9.95 0.61
CA ALA A 171 16.29 11.34 0.25
C ALA A 171 16.71 12.17 1.46
N ASP A 172 16.20 11.87 2.64
CA ASP A 172 16.58 12.54 3.89
C ASP A 172 18.00 12.20 4.31
N ILE A 173 18.40 10.93 4.12
CA ILE A 173 19.71 10.43 4.57
C ILE A 173 20.79 10.39 3.49
N SER A 174 20.44 10.54 2.21
CA SER A 174 21.35 10.49 1.07
C SER A 174 21.13 11.66 0.13
N PRO A 175 22.01 12.68 0.15
CA PRO A 175 21.96 13.79 -0.81
C PRO A 175 22.05 13.32 -2.26
N GLU A 176 22.75 12.24 -2.50
CA GLU A 176 22.88 11.64 -3.83
C GLU A 176 21.55 11.05 -4.32
N TRP A 177 20.85 10.28 -3.46
CA TRP A 177 19.51 9.80 -3.76
C TRP A 177 18.56 10.95 -4.05
N LYS A 178 18.56 11.96 -3.19
CA LYS A 178 17.73 13.17 -3.34
C LYS A 178 17.91 13.83 -4.69
N THR A 179 19.16 13.93 -5.17
CA THR A 179 19.49 14.61 -6.43
C THR A 179 19.23 13.74 -7.65
N LYS A 180 19.58 12.44 -7.58
CA LYS A 180 19.52 11.55 -8.75
C LYS A 180 18.15 10.89 -8.95
N VAL A 181 17.44 10.58 -7.87
CA VAL A 181 16.19 9.79 -7.88
C VAL A 181 15.01 10.59 -7.36
N GLY A 182 15.18 11.26 -6.22
CA GLY A 182 14.16 12.05 -5.57
C GLY A 182 13.08 11.23 -4.85
N VAL A 183 11.89 11.82 -4.69
CA VAL A 183 10.75 11.27 -3.96
C VAL A 183 9.50 11.31 -4.83
N SER A 184 8.89 10.17 -5.08
CA SER A 184 7.62 10.06 -5.82
C SER A 184 6.97 8.70 -5.56
N THR A 185 5.70 8.57 -5.86
CA THR A 185 5.01 7.28 -5.91
C THR A 185 5.46 6.41 -7.09
N ALA A 186 6.05 7.03 -8.13
CA ALA A 186 6.59 6.36 -9.31
C ALA A 186 7.95 6.99 -9.65
N LEU A 187 9.01 6.20 -9.54
CA LEU A 187 10.39 6.64 -9.70
C LEU A 187 11.04 6.08 -10.97
N GLN A 188 12.03 6.81 -11.49
CA GLN A 188 12.97 6.26 -12.43
C GLN A 188 14.09 5.56 -11.66
N TRP A 189 13.95 4.26 -11.51
CA TRP A 189 14.87 3.47 -10.70
C TRP A 189 16.19 3.22 -11.42
N PRO A 190 17.34 3.46 -10.76
CA PRO A 190 18.64 3.17 -11.34
C PRO A 190 18.86 1.68 -11.59
N VAL A 191 18.36 0.83 -10.69
CA VAL A 191 18.55 -0.62 -10.73
C VAL A 191 17.31 -1.34 -10.22
N GLY A 192 17.30 -2.66 -10.36
CA GLY A 192 16.32 -3.56 -9.73
C GLY A 192 15.19 -4.01 -10.64
N ILE A 193 14.54 -5.08 -10.22
CA ILE A 193 13.39 -5.68 -10.88
C ILE A 193 12.08 -5.12 -10.31
N GLY A 194 11.09 -4.88 -11.19
CA GLY A 194 9.80 -4.33 -10.80
C GLY A 194 8.82 -5.40 -10.37
N ALA A 195 8.10 -5.14 -9.27
CA ALA A 195 7.03 -5.99 -8.78
C ALA A 195 5.80 -5.15 -8.41
N LYS A 196 4.60 -5.68 -8.63
CA LYS A 196 3.34 -4.99 -8.37
C LYS A 196 2.86 -5.27 -6.95
N GLY A 197 2.56 -4.23 -6.19
CA GLY A 197 2.08 -4.33 -4.80
C GLY A 197 3.16 -4.72 -3.80
N ASN A 198 2.85 -4.65 -2.51
CA ASN A 198 3.73 -5.17 -1.44
C ASN A 198 3.86 -6.69 -1.54
N GLU A 199 2.76 -7.38 -1.82
CA GLU A 199 2.70 -8.83 -2.05
C GLU A 199 3.60 -9.28 -3.21
N GLY A 200 3.64 -8.51 -4.30
CA GLY A 200 4.50 -8.80 -5.44
C GLY A 200 5.97 -8.61 -5.12
N VAL A 201 6.33 -7.58 -4.33
CA VAL A 201 7.71 -7.39 -3.85
C VAL A 201 8.11 -8.54 -2.94
N ALA A 202 7.29 -8.87 -1.92
CA ALA A 202 7.57 -9.98 -1.00
C ALA A 202 7.74 -11.31 -1.74
N GLY A 203 6.83 -11.63 -2.68
CA GLY A 203 6.90 -12.84 -3.48
C GLY A 203 8.16 -12.93 -4.35
N ASN A 204 8.56 -11.82 -5.00
CA ASN A 204 9.80 -11.79 -5.78
C ASN A 204 11.05 -11.96 -4.90
N VAL A 205 11.08 -11.31 -3.73
CA VAL A 205 12.21 -11.50 -2.79
C VAL A 205 12.28 -12.95 -2.32
N ALA A 206 11.14 -13.55 -1.94
CA ALA A 206 11.11 -14.94 -1.48
C ALA A 206 11.63 -15.94 -2.53
N GLN A 207 11.43 -15.66 -3.83
CA GLN A 207 11.82 -16.54 -4.93
C GLN A 207 13.22 -16.23 -5.50
N THR A 208 13.81 -15.08 -5.20
CA THR A 208 15.08 -14.64 -5.79
C THR A 208 16.19 -14.65 -4.77
N LYS A 209 17.17 -15.57 -4.91
CA LYS A 209 18.35 -15.61 -4.03
C LYS A 209 19.15 -14.32 -4.16
N GLY A 210 19.55 -13.74 -3.03
CA GLY A 210 20.28 -12.47 -2.96
C GLY A 210 19.41 -11.24 -3.13
N ALA A 211 18.09 -11.39 -3.19
CA ALA A 211 17.19 -10.25 -3.33
C ALA A 211 17.08 -9.43 -2.03
N ILE A 212 16.84 -8.13 -2.22
CA ILE A 212 16.38 -7.18 -1.20
C ILE A 212 15.18 -6.42 -1.73
N GLY A 213 14.13 -6.32 -0.94
CA GLY A 213 12.94 -5.52 -1.22
C GLY A 213 12.57 -4.65 -0.03
N TYR A 214 11.54 -3.84 -0.19
CA TYR A 214 10.90 -3.06 0.89
C TYR A 214 9.39 -3.27 0.80
N VAL A 215 8.76 -3.55 1.93
CA VAL A 215 7.34 -3.86 2.04
C VAL A 215 6.76 -3.29 3.33
N GLU A 216 5.45 -3.24 3.43
CA GLU A 216 4.79 -3.02 4.71
C GLU A 216 5.00 -4.23 5.64
N TYR A 217 5.00 -3.98 6.94
CA TYR A 217 5.38 -4.98 7.94
C TYR A 217 4.36 -6.12 8.10
N ALA A 218 3.06 -5.86 7.94
CA ALA A 218 2.01 -6.87 8.13
C ALA A 218 2.00 -7.92 7.02
#